data_c0edf7b7c9222b2a787eed5d218866e7
#
_entry.id   c0edf7b7c9222b2a787eed5d218866e7
#
_cell.length_a   1.000
_cell.length_b   1.000
_cell.length_c   1.000
_cell.angle_alpha   90.00
_cell.angle_beta   90.00
_cell.angle_gamma   90.00
#
_symmetry.space_group_name_H-M   'P 1'
#
loop_
_entity.id
_entity.type
_entity.pdbx_description
1 polymer ?
#
loop_
_entity_poly.entity_id
_entity_poly.type
_entity_poly.pdbx_seq_one_letter_code
_entity_poly.pdbx_strand_id
1 'polypeptide(L)'
;MAERNTTKIRFYTYNLDRKVGGAIGEEARLIVQEIITNALKHAKATEINVQINQIEDVLGIIIEDNGIGFDQSRVVKGIGLKSIEERCAKLGGEISLETGKGAGTTVFVDIPISKQNILKENPLLYAGAN
;
A
#
# COMPACT_ATOMS: atom_id res chain seq x y z
N MET A 1 -14.60 2.96 -30.70
CA MET A 1 -13.96 3.37 -30.07
C MET A 1 -13.71 2.70 -28.97
N ALA A 2 -12.90 2.67 -28.54
CA ALA A 2 -12.63 1.91 -27.57
C ALA A 2 -13.17 2.40 -26.37
N GLU A 3 -13.59 1.54 -25.61
CA GLU A 3 -14.05 1.94 -24.54
C GLU A 3 -13.06 2.31 -23.65
N ARG A 4 -13.06 3.24 -22.93
CA ARG A 4 -12.21 3.56 -22.04
C ARG A 4 -12.61 3.02 -20.81
N ASN A 5 -11.87 2.24 -20.15
CA ASN A 5 -12.15 1.75 -18.87
C ASN A 5 -11.83 2.81 -17.90
N THR A 6 -12.81 3.43 -17.33
CA THR A 6 -12.59 4.47 -16.38
C THR A 6 -12.73 3.90 -14.99
N THR A 7 -11.67 3.88 -14.24
CA THR A 7 -11.69 3.37 -12.87
C THR A 7 -11.68 4.56 -11.92
N LYS A 8 -12.58 4.56 -10.95
CA LYS A 8 -12.60 5.57 -9.95
C LYS A 8 -11.68 5.18 -8.85
N ILE A 9 -10.79 6.07 -8.45
CA ILE A 9 -9.87 5.82 -7.37
C ILE A 9 -10.12 6.89 -6.31
N ARG A 10 -10.44 6.45 -5.09
CA ARG A 10 -10.70 7.38 -4.00
C ARG A 10 -9.66 7.20 -2.95
N PHE A 11 -9.19 8.32 -2.39
CA PHE A 11 -8.19 8.29 -1.35
C PHE A 11 -8.79 8.90 -0.09
N TYR A 12 -8.62 8.22 1.02
CA TYR A 12 -9.06 8.71 2.33
C TYR A 12 -7.89 8.66 3.27
N THR A 13 -7.62 9.74 3.99
CA THR A 13 -6.55 9.73 4.97
C THR A 13 -7.12 10.10 6.33
N TYR A 14 -6.64 9.44 7.35
CA TYR A 14 -7.11 9.66 8.70
C TYR A 14 -5.93 9.78 9.65
N ASN A 15 -5.94 10.78 10.48
CA ASN A 15 -4.94 10.93 11.53
C ASN A 15 -3.50 10.89 11.07
N LEU A 16 -3.24 11.34 9.84
CA LEU A 16 -1.89 11.32 9.37
C LEU A 16 -1.10 12.45 9.99
N ASP A 17 0.01 12.10 10.59
CA ASP A 17 0.92 13.07 11.08
C ASP A 17 1.77 13.50 9.90
N ARG A 18 1.98 14.77 9.75
CA ARG A 18 2.76 15.25 8.63
C ARG A 18 4.20 14.79 8.65
N LYS A 19 4.57 14.05 9.67
CA LYS A 19 5.92 13.59 9.74
C LYS A 19 6.20 12.34 8.96
N VAL A 20 5.23 11.76 8.33
CA VAL A 20 5.49 10.59 7.52
C VAL A 20 6.00 11.08 6.19
N GLY A 21 7.29 11.10 6.03
CA GLY A 21 7.88 11.58 4.80
C GLY A 21 9.19 10.88 4.58
N GLY A 22 10.06 11.47 3.80
CA GLY A 22 11.36 10.92 3.53
C GLY A 22 11.27 9.58 2.83
N ALA A 23 12.18 8.71 3.12
CA ALA A 23 12.25 7.43 2.44
C ALA A 23 11.08 6.54 2.78
N ILE A 24 10.56 6.62 4.02
CA ILE A 24 9.40 5.81 4.38
C ILE A 24 8.19 6.25 3.56
N GLY A 25 7.97 7.55 3.45
CA GLY A 25 6.85 8.06 2.67
C GLY A 25 6.96 7.68 1.20
N GLU A 26 8.17 7.76 0.67
CA GLU A 26 8.39 7.43 -0.73
C GLU A 26 8.17 5.95 -1.00
N GLU A 27 8.66 5.08 -0.11
CA GLU A 27 8.46 3.65 -0.29
C GLU A 27 6.99 3.28 -0.14
N ALA A 28 6.30 3.91 0.80
CA ALA A 28 4.87 3.65 0.97
C ALA A 28 4.12 4.06 -0.29
N ARG A 29 4.50 5.20 -0.89
CA ARG A 29 3.88 5.66 -2.12
C ARG A 29 4.07 4.64 -3.25
N LEU A 30 5.27 4.08 -3.34
CA LEU A 30 5.55 3.09 -4.38
C LEU A 30 4.76 1.80 -4.15
N ILE A 31 4.61 1.39 -2.90
CA ILE A 31 3.80 0.22 -2.59
C ILE A 31 2.35 0.45 -3.02
N VAL A 32 1.79 1.60 -2.67
CA VAL A 32 0.41 1.90 -3.05
C VAL A 32 0.27 1.94 -4.56
N GLN A 33 1.22 2.58 -5.24
CA GLN A 33 1.17 2.70 -6.68
C GLN A 33 1.22 1.32 -7.35
N GLU A 34 2.03 0.44 -6.84
CA GLU A 34 2.14 -0.89 -7.42
C GLU A 34 0.88 -1.71 -7.20
N ILE A 35 0.26 -1.59 -6.03
CA ILE A 35 -0.98 -2.29 -5.76
C ILE A 35 -2.10 -1.77 -6.67
N ILE A 36 -2.19 -0.46 -6.85
CA ILE A 36 -3.18 0.12 -7.73
C ILE A 36 -2.96 -0.34 -9.17
N THR A 37 -1.71 -0.34 -9.60
CA THR A 37 -1.39 -0.78 -10.94
C THR A 37 -1.82 -2.23 -11.17
N ASN A 38 -1.60 -3.08 -10.17
CA ASN A 38 -2.02 -4.47 -10.28
C ASN A 38 -3.54 -4.57 -10.39
N ALA A 39 -4.26 -3.79 -9.62
CA ALA A 39 -5.71 -3.82 -9.69
C ALA A 39 -6.21 -3.37 -11.06
N LEU A 40 -5.57 -2.34 -11.62
CA LEU A 40 -5.97 -1.83 -12.92
C LEU A 40 -5.65 -2.83 -14.03
N LYS A 41 -4.51 -3.48 -13.94
CA LYS A 41 -4.10 -4.39 -14.99
C LYS A 41 -4.72 -5.77 -14.92
N HIS A 42 -4.91 -6.26 -13.72
CA HIS A 42 -5.23 -7.66 -13.57
C HIS A 42 -6.61 -7.93 -12.97
N ALA A 43 -7.15 -7.01 -12.23
CA ALA A 43 -8.42 -7.24 -11.56
C ALA A 43 -9.62 -6.67 -12.30
N LYS A 44 -9.39 -5.86 -13.30
CA LYS A 44 -10.48 -5.21 -14.05
C LYS A 44 -11.40 -4.47 -13.11
N ALA A 45 -10.84 -3.78 -12.15
CA ALA A 45 -11.64 -3.06 -11.18
C ALA A 45 -12.22 -1.80 -11.77
N THR A 46 -13.40 -1.41 -11.34
CA THR A 46 -13.97 -0.13 -11.71
C THR A 46 -13.91 0.84 -10.55
N GLU A 47 -13.64 0.36 -9.36
CA GLU A 47 -13.46 1.21 -8.19
C GLU A 47 -12.33 0.70 -7.35
N ILE A 48 -11.49 1.60 -6.89
CA ILE A 48 -10.42 1.30 -5.98
C ILE A 48 -10.47 2.31 -4.87
N ASN A 49 -10.52 1.87 -3.63
CA ASN A 49 -10.52 2.75 -2.48
C ASN A 49 -9.23 2.55 -1.71
N VAL A 50 -8.55 3.64 -1.41
CA VAL A 50 -7.31 3.61 -0.66
C VAL A 50 -7.52 4.36 0.63
N GLN A 51 -7.29 3.70 1.75
CA GLN A 51 -7.39 4.35 3.04
C GLN A 51 -6.01 4.31 3.67
N ILE A 52 -5.55 5.44 4.17
CA ILE A 52 -4.28 5.52 4.83
C ILE A 52 -4.52 6.15 6.17
N ASN A 53 -4.13 5.47 7.24
CA ASN A 53 -4.30 6.06 8.53
C ASN A 53 -3.07 5.76 9.38
N GLN A 54 -2.87 6.57 10.39
CA GLN A 54 -1.76 6.39 11.29
C GLN A 54 -2.32 6.20 12.68
N ILE A 55 -1.97 5.09 13.30
CA ILE A 55 -2.37 4.81 14.67
C ILE A 55 -1.09 4.62 15.42
N GLU A 56 -0.79 5.54 16.32
CA GLU A 56 0.45 5.51 17.07
C GLU A 56 1.63 5.46 16.10
N ASP A 57 2.44 4.45 16.17
CA ASP A 57 3.62 4.35 15.34
C ASP A 57 3.43 3.44 14.14
N VAL A 58 2.23 3.24 13.71
CA VAL A 58 1.98 2.36 12.57
C VAL A 58 1.19 3.11 11.50
N LEU A 59 1.70 3.05 10.29
CA LEU A 59 1.00 3.57 9.14
C LEU A 59 0.25 2.41 8.52
N GLY A 60 -1.08 2.48 8.56
CA GLY A 60 -1.92 1.43 8.00
C GLY A 60 -2.45 1.86 6.66
N ILE A 61 -2.36 0.98 5.68
CA ILE A 61 -2.86 1.24 4.33
C ILE A 61 -3.79 0.11 3.96
N ILE A 62 -4.99 0.44 3.51
CA ILE A 62 -5.94 -0.55 3.06
C ILE A 62 -6.34 -0.16 1.64
N ILE A 63 -6.14 -1.07 0.70
CA ILE A 63 -6.50 -0.81 -0.68
C ILE A 63 -7.49 -1.88 -1.12
N GLU A 64 -8.69 -1.44 -1.43
CA GLU A 64 -9.76 -2.35 -1.76
C GLU A 64 -10.20 -2.11 -3.18
N ASP A 65 -10.29 -3.14 -3.99
CA ASP A 65 -10.84 -3.00 -5.33
C ASP A 65 -12.06 -3.91 -5.48
N ASN A 66 -12.91 -3.56 -6.41
CA ASN A 66 -14.11 -4.33 -6.69
C ASN A 66 -13.95 -5.20 -7.95
N GLY A 67 -12.73 -5.61 -8.22
CA GLY A 67 -12.46 -6.36 -9.43
C GLY A 67 -12.85 -7.81 -9.34
N ILE A 68 -12.27 -8.61 -10.21
CA ILE A 68 -12.65 -10.01 -10.29
C ILE A 68 -12.06 -10.86 -9.18
N GLY A 69 -11.13 -10.32 -8.42
CA GLY A 69 -10.46 -11.07 -7.38
C GLY A 69 -9.52 -12.12 -7.96
N PHE A 70 -8.91 -12.86 -7.10
CA PHE A 70 -7.99 -13.89 -7.54
C PHE A 70 -8.30 -15.18 -6.83
N ASP A 71 -7.96 -16.27 -7.48
CA ASP A 71 -7.96 -17.56 -6.83
C ASP A 71 -6.72 -17.57 -5.96
N GLN A 72 -6.88 -17.63 -4.66
CA GLN A 72 -5.75 -17.53 -3.75
C GLN A 72 -4.70 -18.58 -3.96
N SER A 73 -5.06 -19.71 -4.47
CA SER A 73 -4.07 -20.73 -4.74
C SER A 73 -3.13 -20.34 -5.85
N ARG A 74 -3.49 -19.37 -6.68
CA ARG A 74 -2.66 -18.96 -7.77
C ARG A 74 -2.01 -17.63 -7.57
N VAL A 75 -2.38 -16.90 -6.54
CA VAL A 75 -1.91 -15.55 -6.34
C VAL A 75 -0.44 -15.49 -6.05
N VAL A 76 0.05 -16.53 -5.47
CA VAL A 76 1.34 -16.48 -4.92
C VAL A 76 2.42 -16.15 -5.83
N LYS A 77 2.29 -16.40 -7.08
CA LYS A 77 3.38 -16.28 -7.89
C LYS A 77 3.28 -15.34 -8.94
N GLY A 78 3.00 -14.45 -9.15
CA GLY A 78 3.16 -13.84 -10.37
C GLY A 78 2.49 -12.58 -10.63
N ILE A 79 2.00 -11.89 -9.69
CA ILE A 79 1.31 -10.68 -9.97
C ILE A 79 2.01 -9.54 -9.29
N GLY A 80 3.30 -9.61 -9.17
CA GLY A 80 4.03 -8.51 -8.57
C GLY A 80 3.95 -8.43 -7.07
N LEU A 81 3.29 -9.39 -6.43
CA LEU A 81 3.18 -9.36 -4.99
C LEU A 81 4.51 -9.57 -4.30
N LYS A 82 5.38 -10.31 -4.93
CA LYS A 82 6.68 -10.53 -4.34
C LYS A 82 7.45 -9.24 -4.20
N SER A 83 7.38 -8.39 -5.19
CA SER A 83 8.05 -7.10 -5.16
C SER A 83 7.46 -6.23 -4.05
N ILE A 84 6.15 -6.24 -3.91
CA ILE A 84 5.49 -5.47 -2.87
C ILE A 84 5.87 -6.00 -1.51
N GLU A 85 5.90 -7.31 -1.35
CA GLU A 85 6.29 -7.91 -0.09
C GLU A 85 7.71 -7.55 0.28
N GLU A 86 8.60 -7.54 -0.68
CA GLU A 86 9.98 -7.19 -0.43
C GLU A 86 10.13 -5.73 -0.02
N ARG A 87 9.40 -4.85 -0.67
CA ARG A 87 9.45 -3.45 -0.29
C ARG A 87 8.91 -3.25 1.11
N CYS A 88 7.83 -3.93 1.42
CA CYS A 88 7.21 -3.83 2.73
C CYS A 88 8.16 -4.36 3.81
N ALA A 89 8.80 -5.49 3.53
CA ALA A 89 9.72 -6.09 4.49
C ALA A 89 10.92 -5.19 4.79
N LYS A 90 11.40 -4.45 3.79
CA LYS A 90 12.50 -3.54 4.02
C LYS A 90 12.13 -2.46 4.99
N LEU A 91 10.87 -2.14 5.11
CA LEU A 91 10.40 -1.12 6.03
C LEU A 91 9.99 -1.72 7.38
N GLY A 92 10.18 -3.01 7.54
CA GLY A 92 9.74 -3.71 8.75
C GLY A 92 8.25 -3.89 8.79
N GLY A 93 7.59 -3.79 7.66
CA GLY A 93 6.13 -3.86 7.60
C GLY A 93 5.61 -5.22 7.27
N GLU A 94 4.30 -5.31 7.24
CA GLU A 94 3.62 -6.55 6.92
C GLU A 94 2.54 -6.29 5.90
N ILE A 95 2.28 -7.27 5.08
CA ILE A 95 1.24 -7.15 4.09
C ILE A 95 0.39 -8.42 4.13
N SER A 96 -0.90 -8.25 4.01
CA SER A 96 -1.81 -9.38 3.90
C SER A 96 -2.86 -9.07 2.85
N LEU A 97 -3.54 -10.09 2.40
CA LEU A 97 -4.43 -9.96 1.27
C LEU A 97 -5.65 -10.80 1.50
N GLU A 98 -6.81 -10.25 1.19
CA GLU A 98 -8.05 -10.99 1.19
C GLU A 98 -8.62 -10.91 -0.20
N THR A 99 -8.83 -12.03 -0.84
CA THR A 99 -9.34 -12.05 -2.19
C THR A 99 -10.11 -13.33 -2.43
N GLY A 100 -10.98 -13.32 -3.41
CA GLY A 100 -11.71 -14.49 -3.82
C GLY A 100 -12.24 -14.25 -5.21
N LYS A 101 -12.43 -15.30 -5.98
CA LYS A 101 -12.91 -15.17 -7.31
C LYS A 101 -14.22 -14.43 -7.32
N GLY A 102 -14.31 -13.35 -8.03
CA GLY A 102 -15.51 -12.54 -8.14
C GLY A 102 -15.78 -11.65 -6.94
N ALA A 103 -14.88 -11.60 -5.97
CA ALA A 103 -15.13 -10.87 -4.76
C ALA A 103 -14.24 -9.65 -4.56
N GLY A 104 -13.45 -9.29 -5.55
CA GLY A 104 -12.54 -8.18 -5.41
C GLY A 104 -11.33 -8.57 -4.57
N THR A 105 -10.53 -7.61 -4.23
CA THR A 105 -9.31 -7.84 -3.47
C THR A 105 -9.12 -6.71 -2.49
N THR A 106 -8.74 -7.03 -1.27
CA THR A 106 -8.36 -6.04 -0.28
C THR A 106 -6.96 -6.36 0.19
N VAL A 107 -6.09 -5.36 0.10
CA VAL A 107 -4.71 -5.49 0.54
C VAL A 107 -4.52 -4.64 1.77
N PHE A 108 -3.93 -5.22 2.82
CA PHE A 108 -3.67 -4.52 4.06
C PHE A 108 -2.16 -4.42 4.22
N VAL A 109 -1.65 -3.23 4.45
CA VAL A 109 -0.23 -3.00 4.66
C VAL A 109 -0.06 -2.22 5.95
N ASP A 110 0.81 -2.70 6.83
CA ASP A 110 1.12 -1.99 8.06
C ASP A 110 2.62 -1.72 8.06
N ILE A 111 2.99 -0.48 8.21
CA ILE A 111 4.39 -0.06 8.19
C ILE A 111 4.70 0.66 9.50
N PRO A 112 5.68 0.19 10.26
CA PRO A 112 6.04 0.88 11.49
C PRO A 112 6.73 2.19 11.17
N ILE A 113 6.32 3.26 11.86
CA ILE A 113 6.90 4.55 11.66
C ILE A 113 7.42 4.98 12.99
N SER A 114 8.39 4.27 13.50
CA SER A 114 8.92 4.62 14.80
C SER A 114 9.76 5.87 14.67
N LYS A 115 9.92 6.57 15.77
CA LYS A 115 10.76 7.72 15.81
C LYS A 115 12.16 7.37 15.34
N GLN A 116 12.62 6.19 15.69
CA GLN A 116 13.94 5.78 15.30
C GLN A 116 14.07 5.61 13.79
N ASN A 117 13.06 5.07 13.15
CA ASN A 117 13.08 4.93 11.70
C ASN A 117 13.10 6.30 11.03
N ILE A 118 12.33 7.23 11.54
CA ILE A 118 12.31 8.57 10.99
C ILE A 118 13.69 9.20 11.11
N LEU A 119 14.33 9.03 12.26
CA LEU A 119 15.63 9.61 12.46
C LEU A 119 16.68 8.99 11.57
N LYS A 120 16.58 7.70 11.33
CA LYS A 120 17.51 7.05 10.45
C LYS A 120 17.40 7.57 9.04
N GLU A 121 16.19 7.86 8.61
CA GLU A 121 16.00 8.31 7.27
C GLU A 121 16.32 9.77 7.08
N ASN A 122 16.42 10.53 8.14
CA ASN A 122 16.71 11.94 8.06
C ASN A 122 17.85 12.25 9.03
N PRO A 123 19.08 12.18 8.57
CA PRO A 123 20.23 12.40 9.45
C PRO A 123 20.24 13.73 10.16
N LEU A 124 19.63 14.74 9.55
CA LEU A 124 19.61 16.04 10.20
C LEU A 124 18.74 16.02 11.45
N LEU A 125 17.62 15.26 11.39
CA LEU A 125 16.78 15.14 12.56
C LEU A 125 17.50 14.34 13.63
N TYR A 126 18.25 13.34 13.21
CA TYR A 126 18.99 12.53 14.15
C TYR A 126 20.04 13.37 14.86
N ALA A 127 20.76 14.15 14.11
CA ALA A 127 21.80 14.99 14.68
C ALA A 127 21.22 16.03 15.63
N GLY A 128 20.05 16.51 15.34
CA GLY A 128 19.42 17.50 16.18
C GLY A 128 18.77 16.93 17.42
N ALA A 129 18.68 15.63 17.51
CA ALA A 129 18.02 15.00 18.63
C ALA A 129 18.90 14.86 19.85
N ASN A 130 20.11 15.28 19.80
CA ASN A 130 21.00 15.13 20.93
C ASN A 130 20.60 15.95 22.11
#